data_f2585069d510bdcb7808f360bd4b168d
#
_entry.id   f2585069d510bdcb7808f360bd4b168d
#
_cell.length_a   1.000
_cell.length_b   1.000
_cell.length_c   1.000
_cell.angle_alpha   90.00
_cell.angle_beta   90.00
_cell.angle_gamma   90.00
#
_symmetry.space_group_name_H-M   'P 1'
#
loop_
_entity.id
_entity.type
_entity.pdbx_description
1 polymer ?
#
loop_
_entity_poly.entity_id
_entity_poly.type
_entity_poly.pdbx_seq_one_letter_code
_entity_poly.pdbx_strand_id
1 'polypeptide(L)'
;MTTSAHLKLVTPKGYEALGTDTVISYLSRLKPITAKLGGAAENWIAMEVGDGNLNLVFIVKGPAGAVVLKQALPYVRLVGESWPLPLSRAHYEYMALAEETQHAPEFVPALYHHDHDMALTVMEYLDPHIILRKGLIAGKRYPEMAKHLGLFLARTLFHTSDYHLESTAKREKVAQYLTNTAMCKISEDLIFDEPYFNAPMNRHTSPQLDSTALAFRQDEALKLAVQALKYKFMNAPEALLHGDLHTGSVMVTENDTRAIDPEFAFFGPMGFDVGAILANLLMNIFARPGLDGDHDHALWVAEQIDILWGTFISEFTALWNARGDEGQDCNTR
;
A
#
# COMPACT_ATOMS: atom_id res chain seq x y z
N MET A 1 7.63 -4.45 30.92
CA MET A 1 8.88 -4.11 30.19
C MET A 1 9.36 -5.38 29.52
N THR A 2 8.87 -5.69 28.36
CA THR A 2 9.40 -6.77 27.52
C THR A 2 10.44 -6.14 26.61
N THR A 3 11.70 -6.44 26.89
CA THR A 3 12.84 -6.10 26.04
C THR A 3 12.56 -6.65 24.63
N SER A 4 12.23 -5.75 23.70
CA SER A 4 12.28 -6.04 22.27
C SER A 4 13.69 -6.60 22.00
N ALA A 5 13.77 -7.87 21.66
CA ALA A 5 15.00 -8.43 21.14
C ALA A 5 15.31 -7.62 19.87
N HIS A 6 16.34 -6.78 19.92
CA HIS A 6 16.83 -6.09 18.76
C HIS A 6 17.22 -7.15 17.71
N LEU A 7 16.32 -7.40 16.79
CA LEU A 7 16.61 -8.17 15.59
C LEU A 7 17.82 -7.50 14.93
N LYS A 8 18.97 -8.15 15.03
CA LYS A 8 20.16 -7.70 14.33
C LYS A 8 19.89 -7.95 12.85
N LEU A 9 19.42 -6.92 12.16
CA LEU A 9 19.12 -7.00 10.73
C LEU A 9 20.44 -7.28 10.02
N VAL A 10 20.51 -8.44 9.39
CA VAL A 10 21.65 -8.82 8.55
C VAL A 10 21.38 -8.25 7.17
N THR A 11 22.15 -7.27 6.79
CA THR A 11 22.16 -6.76 5.41
C THR A 11 22.75 -7.84 4.50
N PRO A 12 22.09 -8.20 3.38
CA PRO A 12 22.61 -9.18 2.44
C PRO A 12 24.01 -8.79 1.95
N LYS A 13 24.86 -9.81 1.70
CA LYS A 13 26.18 -9.58 1.12
C LYS A 13 26.01 -9.06 -0.31
N GLY A 14 26.40 -7.83 -0.55
CA GLY A 14 26.24 -7.16 -1.86
C GLY A 14 25.18 -6.05 -1.87
N TYR A 15 24.41 -5.91 -0.80
CA TYR A 15 23.53 -4.75 -0.66
C TYR A 15 24.34 -3.47 -0.50
N GLU A 16 24.01 -2.49 -1.33
CA GLU A 16 24.53 -1.13 -1.27
C GLU A 16 23.40 -0.14 -1.50
N ALA A 17 23.27 0.85 -0.62
CA ALA A 17 22.30 1.92 -0.82
C ALA A 17 22.71 2.78 -2.01
N LEU A 18 21.82 2.92 -2.99
CA LEU A 18 22.10 3.67 -4.21
C LEU A 18 21.98 5.18 -3.97
N GLY A 19 22.75 5.94 -4.75
CA GLY A 19 22.63 7.38 -4.91
C GLY A 19 22.33 7.75 -6.35
N THR A 20 22.15 9.03 -6.63
CA THR A 20 21.84 9.54 -7.98
C THR A 20 22.87 9.12 -9.04
N ASP A 21 24.15 9.03 -8.67
CA ASP A 21 25.21 8.62 -9.60
C ASP A 21 25.28 7.10 -9.77
N THR A 22 25.06 6.35 -8.69
CA THR A 22 25.17 4.88 -8.71
C THR A 22 23.95 4.21 -9.30
N VAL A 23 22.74 4.82 -9.19
CA VAL A 23 21.51 4.29 -9.79
C VAL A 23 21.59 4.20 -11.31
N ILE A 24 22.19 5.19 -11.96
CA ILE A 24 22.40 5.16 -13.43
C ILE A 24 23.34 4.02 -13.81
N SER A 25 24.45 3.87 -13.09
CA SER A 25 25.40 2.77 -13.30
C SER A 25 24.77 1.40 -13.09
N TYR A 26 23.89 1.27 -12.10
CA TYR A 26 23.13 0.04 -11.85
C TYR A 26 22.17 -0.26 -13.02
N LEU A 27 21.31 0.70 -13.40
CA LEU A 27 20.30 0.52 -14.45
C LEU A 27 20.91 0.29 -15.82
N SER A 28 22.08 0.83 -16.12
CA SER A 28 22.76 0.66 -17.42
C SER A 28 23.18 -0.79 -17.73
N ARG A 29 23.24 -1.65 -16.70
CA ARG A 29 23.55 -3.09 -16.84
C ARG A 29 22.30 -3.92 -17.20
N LEU A 30 21.10 -3.34 -17.06
CA LEU A 30 19.83 -4.02 -17.26
C LEU A 30 19.28 -3.77 -18.67
N LYS A 31 19.48 -4.74 -19.59
CA LYS A 31 19.03 -4.61 -21.00
C LYS A 31 17.57 -4.16 -21.18
N PRO A 32 16.56 -4.70 -20.44
CA PRO A 32 15.20 -4.23 -20.58
C PRO A 32 15.03 -2.75 -20.21
N ILE A 33 15.79 -2.26 -19.24
CA ILE A 33 15.73 -0.87 -18.76
C ILE A 33 16.44 0.06 -19.73
N THR A 34 17.63 -0.35 -20.26
CA THR A 34 18.33 0.44 -21.28
C THR A 34 17.49 0.62 -22.54
N ALA A 35 16.72 -0.38 -22.93
CA ALA A 35 15.78 -0.27 -24.06
C ALA A 35 14.64 0.73 -23.78
N LYS A 36 14.14 0.80 -22.55
CA LYS A 36 13.08 1.74 -22.15
C LYS A 36 13.58 3.19 -22.06
N LEU A 37 14.75 3.39 -21.47
CA LEU A 37 15.34 4.72 -21.31
C LEU A 37 15.93 5.24 -22.61
N GLY A 38 16.47 4.37 -23.45
CA GLY A 38 17.11 4.71 -24.73
C GLY A 38 18.40 5.53 -24.58
N GLY A 39 19.13 5.66 -25.68
CA GLY A 39 20.38 6.41 -25.71
C GLY A 39 21.49 5.79 -24.86
N ALA A 40 22.58 6.55 -24.71
CA ALA A 40 23.70 6.18 -23.83
C ALA A 40 23.41 6.62 -22.39
N ALA A 41 23.91 5.87 -21.40
CA ALA A 41 23.64 6.11 -19.98
C ALA A 41 24.09 7.50 -19.49
N GLU A 42 25.08 8.08 -20.15
CA GLU A 42 25.57 9.45 -19.88
C GLU A 42 24.52 10.54 -20.17
N ASN A 43 23.49 10.20 -20.95
CA ASN A 43 22.38 11.10 -21.26
C ASN A 43 21.18 10.91 -20.32
N TRP A 44 21.26 9.99 -19.36
CA TRP A 44 20.19 9.77 -18.39
C TRP A 44 20.30 10.73 -17.23
N ILE A 45 19.16 11.13 -16.70
CA ILE A 45 19.06 12.03 -15.55
C ILE A 45 18.35 11.28 -14.44
N ALA A 46 19.02 11.13 -13.30
CA ALA A 46 18.43 10.57 -12.09
C ALA A 46 18.09 11.68 -11.10
N MET A 47 16.88 11.58 -10.51
CA MET A 47 16.41 12.49 -9.48
C MET A 47 15.85 11.66 -8.33
N GLU A 48 16.32 11.90 -7.12
CA GLU A 48 15.76 11.29 -5.92
C GLU A 48 14.48 12.01 -5.51
N VAL A 49 13.41 11.24 -5.22
CA VAL A 49 12.15 11.74 -4.67
C VAL A 49 12.28 11.80 -3.15
N GLY A 50 12.32 13.00 -2.59
CA GLY A 50 12.63 13.23 -1.17
C GLY A 50 11.50 12.90 -0.18
N ASP A 51 10.29 12.59 -0.64
CA ASP A 51 9.11 12.38 0.21
C ASP A 51 9.03 10.97 0.83
N GLY A 52 9.96 10.05 0.50
CA GLY A 52 9.96 8.67 0.99
C GLY A 52 10.52 8.53 2.42
N ASN A 53 9.69 8.05 3.35
CA ASN A 53 10.09 7.86 4.76
C ASN A 53 10.85 6.55 5.00
N LEU A 54 10.64 5.55 4.16
CA LEU A 54 11.13 4.17 4.36
C LEU A 54 12.10 3.72 3.27
N ASN A 55 12.01 4.29 2.07
CA ASN A 55 12.70 3.83 0.88
C ASN A 55 13.44 4.97 0.17
N LEU A 56 14.47 4.61 -0.60
CA LEU A 56 15.01 5.46 -1.64
C LEU A 56 14.17 5.30 -2.90
N VAL A 57 13.74 6.40 -3.49
CA VAL A 57 12.96 6.41 -4.73
C VAL A 57 13.67 7.32 -5.72
N PHE A 58 14.04 6.76 -6.88
CA PHE A 58 14.68 7.50 -7.96
C PHE A 58 13.79 7.49 -9.21
N ILE A 59 13.55 8.66 -9.78
CA ILE A 59 13.03 8.80 -11.13
C ILE A 59 14.25 8.93 -12.05
N VAL A 60 14.35 8.02 -13.02
CA VAL A 60 15.42 8.05 -14.02
C VAL A 60 14.81 8.26 -15.39
N LYS A 61 15.19 9.36 -16.05
CA LYS A 61 14.71 9.76 -17.38
C LYS A 61 15.83 9.60 -18.39
N GLY A 62 15.51 8.96 -19.51
CA GLY A 62 16.36 8.86 -20.70
C GLY A 62 15.68 9.43 -21.92
N PRO A 63 16.34 9.44 -23.09
CA PRO A 63 15.80 10.01 -24.32
C PRO A 63 14.50 9.36 -24.83
N ALA A 64 14.26 8.07 -24.51
CA ALA A 64 13.10 7.32 -25.00
C ALA A 64 11.99 7.15 -23.94
N GLY A 65 12.27 7.40 -22.66
CA GLY A 65 11.28 7.24 -21.61
C GLY A 65 11.85 7.41 -20.20
N ALA A 66 11.07 6.99 -19.22
CA ALA A 66 11.45 7.08 -17.82
C ALA A 66 11.05 5.81 -17.05
N VAL A 67 11.73 5.58 -15.92
CA VAL A 67 11.41 4.53 -14.96
C VAL A 67 11.53 5.06 -13.53
N VAL A 68 10.87 4.38 -12.59
CA VAL A 68 11.09 4.56 -11.16
C VAL A 68 11.87 3.36 -10.64
N LEU A 69 12.93 3.62 -9.84
CA LEU A 69 13.59 2.63 -9.02
C LEU A 69 13.29 2.93 -7.56
N LYS A 70 12.73 1.95 -6.86
CA LYS A 70 12.48 2.00 -5.42
C LYS A 70 13.37 0.99 -4.73
N GLN A 71 14.15 1.41 -3.72
CA GLN A 71 15.04 0.57 -2.95
C GLN A 71 14.75 0.70 -1.46
N ALA A 72 14.59 -0.43 -0.78
CA ALA A 72 14.42 -0.47 0.66
C ALA A 72 15.71 -0.10 1.40
N LEU A 73 15.57 0.66 2.49
CA LEU A 73 16.65 0.92 3.46
C LEU A 73 16.50 0.02 4.69
N PRO A 74 17.58 -0.38 5.37
CA PRO A 74 17.52 -1.23 6.55
C PRO A 74 17.02 -0.51 7.82
N TYR A 75 16.40 0.66 7.68
CA TYR A 75 15.88 1.49 8.77
C TYR A 75 14.82 2.48 8.27
N VAL A 76 14.05 3.04 9.19
CA VAL A 76 13.15 4.17 8.91
C VAL A 76 13.98 5.44 8.71
N ARG A 77 13.93 6.05 7.54
CA ARG A 77 14.77 7.18 7.15
C ARG A 77 14.66 8.39 8.08
N LEU A 78 13.44 8.69 8.57
CA LEU A 78 13.20 9.81 9.49
C LEU A 78 13.80 9.63 10.86
N VAL A 79 13.98 8.40 11.31
CA VAL A 79 14.43 8.05 12.68
C VAL A 79 15.85 7.47 12.67
N GLY A 80 16.34 7.08 11.50
CA GLY A 80 17.66 6.48 11.30
C GLY A 80 17.74 5.06 11.87
N GLU A 81 18.96 4.62 12.18
CA GLU A 81 19.26 3.25 12.65
C GLU A 81 18.58 2.86 13.97
N SER A 82 17.98 3.82 14.70
CA SER A 82 17.23 3.53 15.91
C SER A 82 15.91 2.79 15.68
N TRP A 83 15.40 2.77 14.42
CA TRP A 83 14.24 1.98 14.01
C TRP A 83 14.61 1.09 12.82
N PRO A 84 15.19 -0.10 13.08
CA PRO A 84 15.58 -1.03 12.02
C PRO A 84 14.36 -1.64 11.33
N LEU A 85 14.44 -1.76 9.99
CA LEU A 85 13.42 -2.41 9.16
C LEU A 85 14.06 -3.46 8.25
N PRO A 86 13.43 -4.64 8.07
CA PRO A 86 13.96 -5.66 7.20
C PRO A 86 13.88 -5.23 5.73
N LEU A 87 14.93 -5.52 4.97
CA LEU A 87 14.99 -5.28 3.53
C LEU A 87 14.01 -6.15 2.74
N SER A 88 13.58 -7.29 3.32
CA SER A 88 12.59 -8.20 2.71
C SER A 88 11.25 -7.55 2.40
N ARG A 89 10.91 -6.38 2.99
CA ARG A 89 9.68 -5.67 2.63
C ARG A 89 9.62 -5.28 1.15
N ALA A 90 10.77 -5.00 0.50
CA ALA A 90 10.83 -4.78 -0.94
C ALA A 90 10.44 -6.02 -1.76
N HIS A 91 10.74 -7.22 -1.24
CA HIS A 91 10.32 -8.46 -1.86
C HIS A 91 8.80 -8.67 -1.73
N TYR A 92 8.22 -8.37 -0.57
CA TYR A 92 6.75 -8.45 -0.38
C TYR A 92 6.01 -7.44 -1.25
N GLU A 93 6.54 -6.22 -1.36
CA GLU A 93 6.01 -5.21 -2.28
C GLU A 93 6.01 -5.71 -3.73
N TYR A 94 7.14 -6.24 -4.19
CA TYR A 94 7.26 -6.81 -5.54
C TYR A 94 6.27 -7.95 -5.76
N MET A 95 6.18 -8.89 -4.82
CA MET A 95 5.27 -10.03 -4.91
C MET A 95 3.80 -9.60 -4.94
N ALA A 96 3.42 -8.61 -4.12
CA ALA A 96 2.07 -8.08 -4.10
C ALA A 96 1.72 -7.37 -5.41
N LEU A 97 2.57 -6.48 -5.90
CA LEU A 97 2.38 -5.83 -7.20
C LEU A 97 2.32 -6.83 -8.36
N ALA A 98 3.12 -7.90 -8.31
CA ALA A 98 3.08 -8.95 -9.32
C ALA A 98 1.76 -9.72 -9.31
N GLU A 99 1.21 -10.00 -8.13
CA GLU A 99 -0.10 -10.63 -7.98
C GLU A 99 -1.23 -9.69 -8.41
N GLU A 100 -1.20 -8.44 -7.97
CA GLU A 100 -2.17 -7.42 -8.34
C GLU A 100 -2.19 -7.17 -9.85
N THR A 101 -1.01 -7.19 -10.50
CA THR A 101 -0.89 -7.09 -11.96
C THR A 101 -1.61 -8.21 -12.70
N GLN A 102 -1.72 -9.42 -12.13
CA GLN A 102 -2.44 -10.52 -12.77
C GLN A 102 -3.96 -10.29 -12.79
N HIS A 103 -4.49 -9.54 -11.83
CA HIS A 103 -5.94 -9.40 -11.63
C HIS A 103 -6.47 -8.00 -11.97
N ALA A 104 -5.62 -6.98 -11.88
CA ALA A 104 -5.98 -5.58 -12.06
C ALA A 104 -4.82 -4.75 -12.68
N PRO A 105 -4.24 -5.17 -13.82
CA PRO A 105 -3.03 -4.57 -14.40
C PRO A 105 -3.17 -3.08 -14.72
N GLU A 106 -4.39 -2.63 -15.00
CA GLU A 106 -4.68 -1.23 -15.29
C GLU A 106 -4.65 -0.32 -14.06
N PHE A 107 -4.60 -0.89 -12.83
CA PHE A 107 -4.66 -0.12 -11.59
C PHE A 107 -3.36 -0.17 -10.77
N VAL A 108 -2.30 -0.74 -11.31
CA VAL A 108 -0.97 -0.80 -10.68
C VAL A 108 0.12 -0.42 -11.67
N PRO A 109 1.30 0.04 -11.22
CA PRO A 109 2.41 0.32 -12.13
C PRO A 109 2.96 -0.97 -12.74
N ALA A 110 3.36 -0.92 -14.00
CA ALA A 110 4.03 -2.05 -14.66
C ALA A 110 5.39 -2.32 -14.00
N LEU A 111 5.68 -3.59 -13.72
CA LEU A 111 6.95 -4.04 -13.14
C LEU A 111 7.95 -4.36 -14.26
N TYR A 112 9.20 -3.91 -14.11
CA TYR A 112 10.24 -4.09 -15.11
C TYR A 112 11.41 -4.93 -14.63
N HIS A 113 11.78 -4.84 -13.35
CA HIS A 113 12.89 -5.58 -12.77
C HIS A 113 12.75 -5.63 -11.25
N HIS A 114 13.19 -6.73 -10.66
CA HIS A 114 13.35 -6.89 -9.20
C HIS A 114 14.71 -7.51 -8.90
N ASP A 115 15.40 -6.96 -7.92
CA ASP A 115 16.66 -7.49 -7.40
C ASP A 115 16.51 -7.73 -5.89
N HIS A 116 16.45 -9.00 -5.54
CA HIS A 116 16.25 -9.44 -4.16
C HIS A 116 17.41 -9.03 -3.25
N ASP A 117 18.65 -9.18 -3.73
CA ASP A 117 19.87 -8.91 -2.94
C ASP A 117 20.07 -7.41 -2.72
N MET A 118 19.72 -6.60 -3.72
CA MET A 118 19.74 -5.14 -3.62
C MET A 118 18.46 -4.57 -2.99
N ALA A 119 17.48 -5.39 -2.69
CA ALA A 119 16.18 -5.02 -2.14
C ALA A 119 15.52 -3.86 -2.93
N LEU A 120 15.50 -3.97 -4.26
CA LEU A 120 14.97 -2.93 -5.13
C LEU A 120 14.01 -3.47 -6.20
N THR A 121 13.12 -2.60 -6.64
CA THR A 121 12.21 -2.84 -7.77
C THR A 121 12.28 -1.66 -8.75
N VAL A 122 12.31 -1.97 -10.05
CA VAL A 122 12.21 -0.99 -11.14
C VAL A 122 10.84 -1.13 -11.77
N MET A 123 10.10 -0.04 -11.85
CA MET A 123 8.72 -0.01 -12.28
C MET A 123 8.41 1.19 -13.18
N GLU A 124 7.20 1.24 -13.68
CA GLU A 124 6.66 2.34 -14.46
C GLU A 124 6.76 3.67 -13.72
N TYR A 125 7.21 4.71 -14.43
CA TYR A 125 7.10 6.08 -13.95
C TYR A 125 5.72 6.62 -14.31
N LEU A 126 4.91 6.85 -13.29
CA LEU A 126 3.56 7.37 -13.42
C LEU A 126 3.62 8.90 -13.58
N ASP A 127 3.51 9.38 -14.80
CA ASP A 127 3.53 10.80 -15.18
C ASP A 127 2.37 11.08 -16.15
N PRO A 128 1.50 12.06 -15.90
CA PRO A 128 1.55 13.16 -14.91
C PRO A 128 0.78 12.90 -13.60
N HIS A 129 0.74 11.67 -13.12
CA HIS A 129 0.01 11.33 -11.90
C HIS A 129 0.53 12.09 -10.67
N ILE A 130 -0.37 12.34 -9.73
CA ILE A 130 -0.05 12.90 -8.40
C ILE A 130 -0.63 12.00 -7.30
N ILE A 131 -0.06 12.08 -6.11
CA ILE A 131 -0.62 11.40 -4.94
C ILE A 131 -2.04 11.90 -4.66
N LEU A 132 -3.00 11.00 -4.56
CA LEU A 132 -4.42 11.29 -4.36
C LEU A 132 -4.65 12.19 -3.12
N ARG A 133 -3.96 11.92 -2.02
CA ARG A 133 -4.04 12.73 -0.79
C ARG A 133 -3.74 14.20 -1.05
N LYS A 134 -2.68 14.50 -1.81
CA LYS A 134 -2.30 15.88 -2.17
C LYS A 134 -3.41 16.54 -3.01
N GLY A 135 -3.99 15.80 -3.95
CA GLY A 135 -5.09 16.29 -4.78
C GLY A 135 -6.36 16.58 -4.00
N LEU A 136 -6.78 15.67 -3.13
CA LEU A 136 -7.97 15.85 -2.28
C LEU A 136 -7.81 17.01 -1.29
N ILE A 137 -6.64 17.17 -0.68
CA ILE A 137 -6.32 18.34 0.18
C ILE A 137 -6.40 19.63 -0.63
N ALA A 138 -5.99 19.63 -1.89
CA ALA A 138 -6.11 20.78 -2.79
C ALA A 138 -7.52 20.99 -3.39
N GLY A 139 -8.54 20.24 -2.97
CA GLY A 139 -9.91 20.34 -3.46
C GLY A 139 -10.11 19.85 -4.90
N LYS A 140 -9.18 19.06 -5.43
CA LYS A 140 -9.31 18.50 -6.78
C LYS A 140 -10.26 17.30 -6.79
N ARG A 141 -11.01 17.16 -7.87
CA ARG A 141 -11.94 16.06 -8.10
C ARG A 141 -11.39 15.11 -9.17
N TYR A 142 -11.54 13.80 -8.92
CA TYR A 142 -11.08 12.72 -9.80
C TYR A 142 -12.25 11.78 -10.09
N PRO A 143 -13.02 11.99 -11.16
CA PRO A 143 -14.31 11.33 -11.38
C PRO A 143 -14.24 9.79 -11.43
N GLU A 144 -13.16 9.24 -11.98
CA GLU A 144 -12.99 7.80 -12.14
C GLU A 144 -12.37 7.10 -10.93
N MET A 145 -11.81 7.86 -9.98
CA MET A 145 -11.02 7.33 -8.85
C MET A 145 -11.77 6.28 -8.04
N ALA A 146 -13.00 6.59 -7.65
CA ALA A 146 -13.79 5.71 -6.79
C ALA A 146 -14.16 4.40 -7.48
N LYS A 147 -14.55 4.48 -8.76
CA LYS A 147 -14.84 3.31 -9.60
C LYS A 147 -13.59 2.44 -9.79
N HIS A 148 -12.45 3.05 -10.11
CA HIS A 148 -11.20 2.32 -10.31
C HIS A 148 -10.74 1.61 -9.03
N LEU A 149 -10.82 2.28 -7.87
CA LEU A 149 -10.50 1.66 -6.58
C LEU A 149 -11.47 0.54 -6.21
N GLY A 150 -12.76 0.70 -6.50
CA GLY A 150 -13.76 -0.36 -6.31
C GLY A 150 -13.46 -1.61 -7.14
N LEU A 151 -13.09 -1.44 -8.42
CA LEU A 151 -12.68 -2.54 -9.31
C LEU A 151 -11.37 -3.18 -8.84
N PHE A 152 -10.36 -2.37 -8.50
CA PHE A 152 -9.08 -2.86 -7.98
C PHE A 152 -9.28 -3.76 -6.76
N LEU A 153 -9.97 -3.25 -5.74
CA LEU A 153 -10.27 -3.99 -4.51
C LEU A 153 -11.06 -5.28 -4.77
N ALA A 154 -12.11 -5.19 -5.59
CA ALA A 154 -12.95 -6.36 -5.87
C ALA A 154 -12.14 -7.48 -6.55
N ARG A 155 -11.35 -7.14 -7.55
CA ARG A 155 -10.60 -8.12 -8.34
C ARG A 155 -9.44 -8.71 -7.56
N THR A 156 -8.63 -7.89 -6.90
CA THR A 156 -7.47 -8.36 -6.15
C THR A 156 -7.90 -9.21 -4.95
N LEU A 157 -8.87 -8.74 -4.17
CA LEU A 157 -9.37 -9.47 -3.00
C LEU A 157 -10.11 -10.75 -3.38
N PHE A 158 -10.93 -10.76 -4.45
CA PHE A 158 -11.63 -11.95 -4.88
C PHE A 158 -10.66 -13.03 -5.34
N HIS A 159 -9.77 -12.72 -6.28
CA HIS A 159 -8.89 -13.71 -6.92
C HIS A 159 -7.83 -14.28 -5.99
N THR A 160 -7.50 -13.61 -4.89
CA THR A 160 -6.57 -14.12 -3.88
C THR A 160 -7.25 -14.77 -2.67
N SER A 161 -8.60 -14.83 -2.66
CA SER A 161 -9.38 -15.33 -1.54
C SER A 161 -9.69 -16.83 -1.63
N ASP A 162 -10.24 -17.37 -0.52
CA ASP A 162 -10.83 -18.70 -0.45
C ASP A 162 -12.05 -18.85 -1.37
N TYR A 163 -12.61 -17.74 -1.84
CA TYR A 163 -13.71 -17.76 -2.80
C TYR A 163 -13.26 -18.13 -4.22
N HIS A 164 -11.99 -17.99 -4.54
CA HIS A 164 -11.42 -18.27 -5.86
C HIS A 164 -10.35 -19.36 -5.82
N LEU A 165 -9.42 -19.28 -4.90
CA LEU A 165 -8.27 -20.19 -4.83
C LEU A 165 -8.68 -21.55 -4.29
N GLU A 166 -8.11 -22.59 -4.86
CA GLU A 166 -8.11 -23.93 -4.28
C GLU A 166 -7.33 -23.94 -2.95
N SER A 167 -7.76 -24.79 -2.01
CA SER A 167 -7.26 -24.83 -0.63
C SER A 167 -5.73 -24.98 -0.52
N THR A 168 -5.10 -25.82 -1.34
CA THR A 168 -3.65 -26.02 -1.32
C THR A 168 -2.91 -24.80 -1.83
N ALA A 169 -3.34 -24.27 -2.99
CA ALA A 169 -2.78 -23.05 -3.58
C ALA A 169 -2.91 -21.86 -2.64
N LYS A 170 -4.07 -21.71 -1.98
CA LYS A 170 -4.28 -20.69 -0.96
C LYS A 170 -3.25 -20.78 0.18
N ARG A 171 -3.06 -21.99 0.74
CA ARG A 171 -2.12 -22.21 1.84
C ARG A 171 -0.67 -21.91 1.44
N GLU A 172 -0.28 -22.29 0.23
CA GLU A 172 1.05 -22.00 -0.31
C GLU A 172 1.27 -20.48 -0.46
N LYS A 173 0.28 -19.75 -0.99
CA LYS A 173 0.35 -18.29 -1.07
C LYS A 173 0.41 -17.64 0.33
N VAL A 174 -0.41 -18.06 1.27
CA VAL A 174 -0.39 -17.56 2.66
C VAL A 174 1.01 -17.77 3.26
N ALA A 175 1.61 -18.95 3.08
CA ALA A 175 2.93 -19.26 3.62
C ALA A 175 4.03 -18.31 3.11
N GLN A 176 3.93 -17.82 1.87
CA GLN A 176 4.90 -16.90 1.27
C GLN A 176 4.95 -15.54 1.98
N TYR A 177 3.81 -15.09 2.53
CA TYR A 177 3.70 -13.77 3.18
C TYR A 177 3.80 -13.83 4.71
N LEU A 178 3.81 -15.03 5.32
CA LEU A 178 3.84 -15.19 6.78
C LEU A 178 5.05 -14.53 7.46
N THR A 179 6.12 -14.31 6.73
CA THR A 179 7.36 -13.73 7.27
C THR A 179 7.47 -12.22 7.11
N ASN A 180 6.43 -11.53 6.59
CA ASN A 180 6.34 -10.06 6.60
C ASN A 180 5.96 -9.52 8.00
N THR A 181 6.54 -10.10 9.03
CA THR A 181 6.17 -9.89 10.43
C THR A 181 6.44 -8.49 10.93
N ALA A 182 7.50 -7.83 10.44
CA ALA A 182 7.85 -6.48 10.87
C ALA A 182 6.81 -5.46 10.41
N MET A 183 6.32 -5.58 9.17
CA MET A 183 5.31 -4.67 8.64
C MET A 183 3.94 -4.92 9.28
N CYS A 184 3.54 -6.20 9.47
CA CYS A 184 2.35 -6.55 10.23
C CYS A 184 2.41 -5.99 11.67
N LYS A 185 3.57 -6.11 12.34
CA LYS A 185 3.75 -5.57 13.69
C LYS A 185 3.58 -4.06 13.77
N ILE A 186 4.05 -3.32 12.77
CA ILE A 186 3.83 -1.87 12.67
C ILE A 186 2.32 -1.57 12.59
N SER A 187 1.57 -2.28 11.73
CA SER A 187 0.12 -2.12 11.64
C SER A 187 -0.59 -2.48 12.94
N GLU A 188 -0.17 -3.57 13.62
CA GLU A 188 -0.72 -3.95 14.93
C GLU A 188 -0.54 -2.86 15.97
N ASP A 189 0.65 -2.27 16.05
CA ASP A 189 0.97 -1.26 17.05
C ASP A 189 0.30 0.08 16.73
N LEU A 190 0.48 0.58 15.49
CA LEU A 190 0.07 1.95 15.15
C LEU A 190 -1.42 2.08 14.83
N ILE A 191 -2.11 0.99 14.48
CA ILE A 191 -3.54 1.02 14.15
C ILE A 191 -4.40 0.46 15.28
N PHE A 192 -4.01 -0.66 15.89
CA PHE A 192 -4.86 -1.36 16.85
C PHE A 192 -4.49 -1.16 18.32
N ASP A 193 -3.26 -0.73 18.64
CA ASP A 193 -2.82 -0.57 20.02
C ASP A 193 -2.61 0.90 20.40
N GLU A 194 -1.60 1.56 19.86
CA GLU A 194 -1.14 2.87 20.36
C GLU A 194 -2.20 3.97 20.39
N PRO A 195 -3.11 4.11 19.40
CA PRO A 195 -4.13 5.17 19.43
C PRO A 195 -5.05 5.09 20.66
N TYR A 196 -5.24 3.89 21.21
CA TYR A 196 -6.16 3.61 22.32
C TYR A 196 -5.49 3.55 23.70
N PHE A 197 -4.17 3.71 23.72
CA PHE A 197 -3.36 3.66 24.96
C PHE A 197 -2.46 4.89 25.07
N ASN A 198 -1.77 5.03 26.17
CA ASN A 198 -0.76 6.08 26.34
C ASN A 198 0.58 5.59 25.77
N ALA A 199 0.85 5.91 24.49
CA ALA A 199 2.06 5.51 23.80
C ALA A 199 2.96 6.71 23.50
N PRO A 200 4.30 6.55 23.54
CA PRO A 200 5.25 7.65 23.35
C PRO A 200 5.18 8.33 21.99
N MET A 201 4.75 7.57 20.97
CA MET A 201 4.68 8.07 19.58
C MET A 201 3.34 8.74 19.24
N ASN A 202 2.34 8.67 20.13
CA ASN A 202 1.05 9.31 19.92
C ASN A 202 1.19 10.82 19.75
N ARG A 203 0.47 11.35 18.77
CA ARG A 203 0.38 12.78 18.48
C ARG A 203 -1.08 13.17 18.26
N HIS A 204 -1.49 14.29 18.83
CA HIS A 204 -2.78 14.92 18.56
C HIS A 204 -2.64 16.45 18.77
N THR A 205 -3.56 17.21 18.23
CA THR A 205 -3.56 18.67 18.42
C THR A 205 -3.92 19.02 19.86
N SER A 206 -2.94 19.53 20.60
CA SER A 206 -3.11 19.92 22.00
C SER A 206 -3.16 21.47 22.09
N PRO A 207 -4.00 22.04 22.97
CA PRO A 207 -4.88 21.38 23.95
C PRO A 207 -6.26 20.97 23.40
N GLN A 208 -6.59 21.27 22.13
CA GLN A 208 -7.95 21.16 21.58
C GLN A 208 -8.52 19.74 21.61
N LEU A 209 -7.69 18.75 21.37
CA LEU A 209 -8.10 17.34 21.32
C LEU A 209 -7.69 16.50 22.55
N ASP A 210 -7.17 17.12 23.60
CA ASP A 210 -6.72 16.39 24.81
C ASP A 210 -7.85 15.59 25.46
N SER A 211 -9.05 16.19 25.57
CA SER A 211 -10.23 15.51 26.14
C SER A 211 -10.69 14.33 25.26
N THR A 212 -10.65 14.49 23.94
CA THR A 212 -11.01 13.43 22.98
C THR A 212 -10.02 12.26 23.06
N ALA A 213 -8.71 12.56 23.08
CA ALA A 213 -7.67 11.54 23.24
C ALA A 213 -7.80 10.79 24.56
N LEU A 214 -8.15 11.50 25.66
CA LEU A 214 -8.41 10.89 26.95
C LEU A 214 -9.65 9.99 26.92
N ALA A 215 -10.73 10.42 26.26
CA ALA A 215 -11.96 9.65 26.12
C ALA A 215 -11.69 8.30 25.41
N PHE A 216 -10.94 8.29 24.30
CA PHE A 216 -10.55 7.05 23.63
C PHE A 216 -9.75 6.10 24.53
N ARG A 217 -8.84 6.64 25.34
CA ARG A 217 -8.02 5.85 26.28
C ARG A 217 -8.80 5.31 27.44
N GLN A 218 -9.96 5.88 27.77
CA GLN A 218 -10.84 5.46 28.88
C GLN A 218 -12.00 4.59 28.42
N ASP A 219 -12.26 4.50 27.11
CA ASP A 219 -13.36 3.70 26.56
C ASP A 219 -12.97 2.22 26.46
N GLU A 220 -13.33 1.45 27.50
CA GLU A 220 -13.06 0.01 27.55
C GLU A 220 -13.85 -0.78 26.49
N ALA A 221 -15.06 -0.34 26.11
CA ALA A 221 -15.84 -1.02 25.08
C ALA A 221 -15.18 -0.85 23.70
N LEU A 222 -14.71 0.37 23.40
CA LEU A 222 -13.94 0.65 22.19
C LEU A 222 -12.67 -0.19 22.13
N LYS A 223 -11.89 -0.24 23.21
CA LYS A 223 -10.66 -1.06 23.27
C LYS A 223 -10.94 -2.53 23.01
N LEU A 224 -11.98 -3.11 23.61
CA LEU A 224 -12.35 -4.50 23.37
C LEU A 224 -12.74 -4.74 21.91
N ALA A 225 -13.50 -3.84 21.31
CA ALA A 225 -13.87 -3.94 19.88
C ALA A 225 -12.64 -3.87 18.96
N VAL A 226 -11.71 -2.96 19.25
CA VAL A 226 -10.46 -2.82 18.47
C VAL A 226 -9.57 -4.06 18.64
N GLN A 227 -9.47 -4.61 19.85
CA GLN A 227 -8.68 -5.84 20.08
C GLN A 227 -9.32 -7.07 19.39
N ALA A 228 -10.64 -7.12 19.23
CA ALA A 228 -11.30 -8.14 18.43
C ALA A 228 -10.94 -8.00 16.93
N LEU A 229 -10.88 -6.77 16.40
CA LEU A 229 -10.41 -6.50 15.05
C LEU A 229 -8.93 -6.84 14.86
N LYS A 230 -8.07 -6.51 15.84
CA LYS A 230 -6.67 -6.92 15.85
C LYS A 230 -6.53 -8.44 15.80
N TYR A 231 -7.31 -9.16 16.60
CA TYR A 231 -7.31 -10.62 16.58
C TYR A 231 -7.71 -11.17 15.21
N LYS A 232 -8.72 -10.57 14.57
CA LYS A 232 -9.10 -10.90 13.19
C LYS A 232 -7.98 -10.60 12.19
N PHE A 233 -7.33 -9.43 12.30
CA PHE A 233 -6.17 -9.03 11.49
C PHE A 233 -5.06 -10.09 11.53
N MET A 234 -4.74 -10.59 12.70
CA MET A 234 -3.66 -11.57 12.91
C MET A 234 -4.01 -13.00 12.48
N ASN A 235 -5.32 -13.36 12.42
CA ASN A 235 -5.73 -14.77 12.34
C ASN A 235 -6.68 -15.10 11.18
N ALA A 236 -7.16 -14.11 10.42
CA ALA A 236 -8.12 -14.33 9.34
C ALA A 236 -7.47 -14.06 7.95
N PRO A 237 -6.76 -15.04 7.36
CA PRO A 237 -6.10 -14.86 6.07
C PRO A 237 -7.10 -14.97 4.89
N GLU A 238 -8.07 -14.06 4.84
CA GLU A 238 -9.18 -14.09 3.88
C GLU A 238 -8.71 -13.86 2.44
N ALA A 239 -7.84 -12.87 2.21
CA ALA A 239 -7.27 -12.52 0.90
C ALA A 239 -5.90 -11.88 1.04
N LEU A 240 -5.14 -11.76 -0.06
CA LEU A 240 -3.94 -10.93 -0.08
C LEU A 240 -4.35 -9.46 -0.03
N LEU A 241 -3.88 -8.77 0.98
CA LEU A 241 -4.09 -7.34 1.19
C LEU A 241 -2.92 -6.54 0.63
N HIS A 242 -3.19 -5.34 0.17
CA HIS A 242 -2.18 -4.30 -0.01
C HIS A 242 -1.54 -3.93 1.35
N GLY A 243 -2.33 -3.95 2.40
CA GLY A 243 -1.91 -3.78 3.80
C GLY A 243 -1.69 -2.34 4.25
N ASP A 244 -1.64 -1.37 3.30
CA ASP A 244 -1.54 0.07 3.57
C ASP A 244 -2.25 0.89 2.48
N LEU A 245 -3.46 0.48 2.10
CA LEU A 245 -4.23 1.13 1.04
C LEU A 245 -4.93 2.39 1.56
N HIS A 246 -4.24 3.50 1.47
CA HIS A 246 -4.76 4.81 1.86
C HIS A 246 -4.56 5.83 0.73
N THR A 247 -5.12 7.02 0.86
CA THR A 247 -5.01 8.07 -0.19
C THR A 247 -3.56 8.51 -0.50
N GLY A 248 -2.59 8.18 0.35
CA GLY A 248 -1.16 8.37 0.11
C GLY A 248 -0.52 7.28 -0.75
N SER A 249 -1.13 6.09 -0.82
CA SER A 249 -0.69 4.93 -1.61
C SER A 249 -1.46 4.80 -2.93
N VAL A 250 -2.10 5.90 -3.37
CA VAL A 250 -2.83 5.97 -4.64
C VAL A 250 -2.32 7.17 -5.43
N MET A 251 -2.02 6.96 -6.70
CA MET A 251 -1.68 8.02 -7.65
C MET A 251 -2.80 8.18 -8.68
N VAL A 252 -3.10 9.43 -9.04
CA VAL A 252 -4.23 9.76 -9.91
C VAL A 252 -3.90 10.79 -10.98
N THR A 253 -4.57 10.65 -12.12
CA THR A 253 -4.87 11.72 -13.06
C THR A 253 -6.38 11.94 -13.10
N GLU A 254 -6.89 12.75 -14.00
CA GLU A 254 -8.32 12.93 -14.22
C GLU A 254 -9.01 11.59 -14.59
N ASN A 255 -8.33 10.74 -15.36
CA ASN A 255 -8.92 9.54 -15.96
C ASN A 255 -8.21 8.23 -15.57
N ASP A 256 -7.19 8.27 -14.72
CA ASP A 256 -6.41 7.09 -14.34
C ASP A 256 -6.14 7.06 -12.84
N THR A 257 -6.08 5.86 -12.27
CA THR A 257 -5.86 5.62 -10.84
C THR A 257 -4.95 4.42 -10.67
N ARG A 258 -3.88 4.57 -9.91
CA ARG A 258 -2.88 3.53 -9.68
C ARG A 258 -2.64 3.35 -8.18
N ALA A 259 -2.81 2.13 -7.68
CA ALA A 259 -2.35 1.73 -6.34
C ALA A 259 -0.84 1.47 -6.39
N ILE A 260 -0.13 1.91 -5.37
CA ILE A 260 1.33 1.83 -5.25
C ILE A 260 1.72 1.48 -3.82
N ASP A 261 2.92 0.92 -3.64
CA ASP A 261 3.54 0.79 -2.31
C ASP A 261 2.93 -0.28 -1.38
N PRO A 262 2.62 -1.52 -1.84
CA PRO A 262 2.07 -2.57 -0.98
C PRO A 262 3.16 -3.31 -0.16
N GLU A 263 4.10 -2.58 0.48
CA GLU A 263 5.17 -3.21 1.28
C GLU A 263 4.65 -3.86 2.58
N PHE A 264 3.42 -3.52 2.98
CA PHE A 264 2.72 -4.11 4.11
C PHE A 264 1.90 -5.36 3.74
N ALA A 265 2.01 -5.83 2.51
CA ALA A 265 1.18 -6.92 2.01
C ALA A 265 1.30 -8.21 2.83
N PHE A 266 0.16 -8.79 3.13
CA PHE A 266 0.01 -10.08 3.80
C PHE A 266 -1.39 -10.64 3.55
N PHE A 267 -1.60 -11.92 3.85
CA PHE A 267 -2.96 -12.47 3.85
C PHE A 267 -3.69 -12.09 5.14
N GLY A 268 -4.75 -11.30 5.01
CA GLY A 268 -5.52 -10.75 6.12
C GLY A 268 -7.00 -10.59 5.79
N PRO A 269 -7.77 -9.97 6.71
CA PRO A 269 -9.21 -9.74 6.52
C PRO A 269 -9.48 -8.69 5.44
N MET A 270 -10.29 -9.01 4.43
CA MET A 270 -10.59 -8.14 3.28
C MET A 270 -11.08 -6.75 3.68
N GLY A 271 -11.83 -6.65 4.78
CA GLY A 271 -12.34 -5.39 5.30
C GLY A 271 -11.27 -4.41 5.75
N PHE A 272 -10.00 -4.83 5.90
CA PHE A 272 -8.92 -3.95 6.33
C PHE A 272 -8.59 -2.90 5.24
N ASP A 273 -8.29 -3.33 4.03
CA ASP A 273 -7.96 -2.40 2.93
C ASP A 273 -9.17 -1.55 2.51
N VAL A 274 -10.35 -2.19 2.41
CA VAL A 274 -11.60 -1.48 2.11
C VAL A 274 -11.87 -0.40 3.17
N GLY A 275 -11.73 -0.75 4.45
CA GLY A 275 -11.92 0.18 5.56
C GLY A 275 -10.88 1.30 5.57
N ALA A 276 -9.62 1.00 5.25
CA ALA A 276 -8.54 1.98 5.24
C ALA A 276 -8.77 3.09 4.21
N ILE A 277 -9.12 2.75 2.96
CA ILE A 277 -9.40 3.76 1.93
C ILE A 277 -10.68 4.54 2.23
N LEU A 278 -11.74 3.89 2.70
CA LEU A 278 -12.97 4.56 3.10
C LEU A 278 -12.75 5.53 4.27
N ALA A 279 -11.99 5.13 5.28
CA ALA A 279 -11.63 5.99 6.41
C ALA A 279 -10.85 7.23 5.95
N ASN A 280 -9.93 7.09 4.98
CA ASN A 280 -9.19 8.21 4.44
C ASN A 280 -10.09 9.21 3.67
N LEU A 281 -11.09 8.71 2.93
CA LEU A 281 -12.08 9.57 2.29
C LEU A 281 -12.97 10.27 3.33
N LEU A 282 -13.41 9.57 4.38
CA LEU A 282 -14.16 10.17 5.50
C LEU A 282 -13.35 11.26 6.21
N MET A 283 -12.06 11.04 6.46
CA MET A 283 -11.20 12.08 7.03
C MET A 283 -11.15 13.33 6.15
N ASN A 284 -11.12 13.19 4.82
CA ASN A 284 -11.16 14.33 3.91
C ASN A 284 -12.49 15.08 3.99
N ILE A 285 -13.64 14.36 4.06
CA ILE A 285 -14.98 14.96 4.22
C ILE A 285 -15.02 15.87 5.45
N PHE A 286 -14.52 15.42 6.59
CA PHE A 286 -14.55 16.19 7.83
C PHE A 286 -13.49 17.30 7.89
N ALA A 287 -12.32 17.10 7.25
CA ALA A 287 -11.26 18.11 7.24
C ALA A 287 -11.56 19.28 6.32
N ARG A 288 -12.21 19.05 5.19
CA ARG A 288 -12.37 20.02 4.11
C ARG A 288 -13.15 21.28 4.51
N PRO A 289 -14.34 21.19 5.14
CA PRO A 289 -15.06 22.36 5.59
C PRO A 289 -14.29 23.23 6.60
N GLY A 290 -13.40 22.60 7.38
CA GLY A 290 -12.55 23.32 8.34
C GLY A 290 -11.37 24.06 7.71
N LEU A 291 -10.95 23.67 6.48
CA LEU A 291 -9.84 24.30 5.78
C LEU A 291 -10.26 25.58 5.06
N ASP A 292 -11.35 25.53 4.29
CA ASP A 292 -11.76 26.61 3.40
C ASP A 292 -13.28 26.76 3.25
N GLY A 293 -14.07 26.00 4.02
CA GLY A 293 -15.53 26.02 3.96
C GLY A 293 -16.11 25.30 2.72
N ASP A 294 -15.31 24.53 1.99
CA ASP A 294 -15.76 23.84 0.77
C ASP A 294 -16.61 22.61 1.09
N HIS A 295 -17.90 22.87 1.38
CA HIS A 295 -18.87 21.81 1.62
C HIS A 295 -19.23 21.02 0.35
N ASP A 296 -19.16 21.64 -0.84
CA ASP A 296 -19.46 20.97 -2.12
C ASP A 296 -18.42 19.90 -2.44
N HIS A 297 -17.15 20.14 -2.10
CA HIS A 297 -16.12 19.09 -2.23
C HIS A 297 -16.36 17.95 -1.25
N ALA A 298 -16.73 18.25 0.00
CA ALA A 298 -17.03 17.22 1.00
C ALA A 298 -18.22 16.33 0.57
N LEU A 299 -19.28 16.92 0.00
CA LEU A 299 -20.40 16.17 -0.56
C LEU A 299 -19.97 15.31 -1.74
N TRP A 300 -19.15 15.85 -2.65
CA TRP A 300 -18.59 15.07 -3.76
C TRP A 300 -17.78 13.87 -3.26
N VAL A 301 -16.95 14.02 -2.22
CA VAL A 301 -16.19 12.89 -1.64
C VAL A 301 -17.14 11.87 -1.01
N ALA A 302 -18.25 12.28 -0.39
CA ALA A 302 -19.25 11.36 0.12
C ALA A 302 -19.88 10.53 -1.01
N GLU A 303 -20.21 11.14 -2.15
CA GLU A 303 -20.67 10.42 -3.35
C GLU A 303 -19.62 9.41 -3.86
N GLN A 304 -18.32 9.77 -3.78
CA GLN A 304 -17.24 8.84 -4.16
C GLN A 304 -17.19 7.60 -3.26
N ILE A 305 -17.52 7.71 -1.98
CA ILE A 305 -17.62 6.56 -1.07
C ILE A 305 -18.72 5.60 -1.55
N ASP A 306 -19.89 6.13 -1.90
CA ASP A 306 -21.01 5.32 -2.41
C ASP A 306 -20.67 4.64 -3.74
N ILE A 307 -19.99 5.36 -4.65
CA ILE A 307 -19.52 4.81 -5.94
C ILE A 307 -18.49 3.69 -5.72
N LEU A 308 -17.50 3.92 -4.86
CA LEU A 308 -16.46 2.92 -4.55
C LEU A 308 -17.10 1.65 -4.00
N TRP A 309 -17.94 1.79 -2.97
CA TRP A 309 -18.59 0.67 -2.32
C TRP A 309 -19.53 -0.07 -3.26
N GLY A 310 -20.37 0.67 -4.01
CA GLY A 310 -21.27 0.08 -4.99
C GLY A 310 -20.55 -0.67 -6.10
N THR A 311 -19.43 -0.11 -6.60
CA THR A 311 -18.60 -0.77 -7.62
C THR A 311 -17.93 -2.03 -7.05
N PHE A 312 -17.36 -1.93 -5.84
CA PHE A 312 -16.75 -3.09 -5.16
C PHE A 312 -17.73 -4.23 -5.02
N ILE A 313 -18.91 -3.98 -4.45
CA ILE A 313 -19.94 -5.02 -4.25
C ILE A 313 -20.42 -5.61 -5.59
N SER A 314 -20.66 -4.76 -6.59
CA SER A 314 -21.14 -5.21 -7.90
C SER A 314 -20.13 -6.11 -8.60
N GLU A 315 -18.87 -5.69 -8.67
CA GLU A 315 -17.80 -6.46 -9.32
C GLU A 315 -17.49 -7.76 -8.55
N PHE A 316 -17.37 -7.69 -7.22
CA PHE A 316 -17.11 -8.87 -6.39
C PHE A 316 -18.24 -9.91 -6.53
N THR A 317 -19.50 -9.45 -6.55
CA THR A 317 -20.66 -10.33 -6.75
C THR A 317 -20.68 -10.92 -8.16
N ALA A 318 -20.31 -10.15 -9.18
CA ALA A 318 -20.23 -10.65 -10.55
C ALA A 318 -19.16 -11.75 -10.67
N LEU A 319 -17.97 -11.54 -10.09
CA LEU A 319 -16.91 -12.56 -10.04
C LEU A 319 -17.34 -13.82 -9.29
N TRP A 320 -18.06 -13.66 -8.17
CA TRP A 320 -18.61 -14.77 -7.42
C TRP A 320 -19.61 -15.57 -8.25
N ASN A 321 -20.54 -14.92 -8.94
CA ASN A 321 -21.58 -15.58 -9.75
C ASN A 321 -20.97 -16.29 -10.97
N ALA A 322 -19.97 -15.69 -11.63
CA ALA A 322 -19.28 -16.31 -12.76
C ALA A 322 -18.59 -17.63 -12.38
N ARG A 323 -18.06 -17.74 -11.14
CA ARG A 323 -17.50 -19.00 -10.62
C ARG A 323 -18.54 -20.12 -10.50
N GLY A 324 -19.81 -19.79 -10.18
CA GLY A 324 -20.89 -20.77 -10.00
C GLY A 324 -21.19 -21.60 -11.25
N ASP A 325 -20.95 -21.04 -12.42
CA ASP A 325 -21.16 -21.72 -13.71
C ASP A 325 -20.00 -22.68 -14.06
N GLU A 326 -18.80 -22.45 -13.52
CA GLU A 326 -17.62 -23.33 -13.69
C GLU A 326 -17.47 -24.34 -12.53
N GLY A 327 -18.15 -24.12 -11.40
CA GLY A 327 -17.90 -24.76 -10.10
C GLY A 327 -18.96 -25.72 -9.61
N GLN A 328 -19.74 -26.40 -10.47
CA GLN A 328 -20.69 -27.45 -10.01
C GLN A 328 -20.00 -28.66 -9.33
N ASP A 329 -18.68 -28.72 -9.31
CA ASP A 329 -17.91 -29.81 -8.65
C ASP A 329 -17.53 -29.52 -7.17
N CYS A 330 -17.75 -28.33 -6.63
CA CYS A 330 -17.36 -28.00 -5.24
C CYS A 330 -18.41 -28.35 -4.17
N ASN A 331 -19.61 -28.83 -4.53
CA ASN A 331 -20.68 -29.19 -3.57
C ASN A 331 -20.64 -30.64 -3.08
N THR A 332 -19.57 -31.37 -3.32
CA THR A 332 -19.41 -32.76 -2.88
C THR A 332 -18.15 -32.98 -2.04
N ARG A 333 -17.87 -32.03 -1.10
CA ARG A 333 -16.91 -32.34 0.00
C ARG A 333 -17.34 -31.69 1.29
#